data_b45250c2a5748ee340ea884825e200d0
#
_entry.id   b45250c2a5748ee340ea884825e200d0
#
_cell.length_a   1.000
_cell.length_b   1.000
_cell.length_c   1.000
_cell.angle_alpha   90.00
_cell.angle_beta   90.00
_cell.angle_gamma   90.00
#
_symmetry.space_group_name_H-M   'P 1'
#
loop_
_entity.id
_entity.type
_entity.pdbx_description
1 polymer ?
#
loop_
_entity_poly.entity_id
_entity_poly.type
_entity_poly.pdbx_seq_one_letter_code
_entity_poly.pdbx_strand_id
1 'polypeptide(L)'
;VTVKPENINGNWNASGMFGFNTALKDKRFTVSTFSRVGYTNAVAYLYNQQTTVNDKNTSTTLNLGEDVRGTFRNDWFEFTVNGSINYNFEKNKLRPENNQEPYTFGYGASTNINMPWNMSLSTNITNNARRGYRDASMNRNELIWNAQIAQSFLKGNAATISFEIYDILKQQTNISRSLTADMRSVSEYNGVNSYCMLH
;
A
#
# COMPACT_ATOMS: atom_id res chain seq x y z
N VAL A 1 29.37 -25.74 -7.50
CA VAL A 1 29.25 -24.39 -6.92
C VAL A 1 29.62 -24.51 -5.45
N THR A 2 30.70 -23.84 -5.03
CA THR A 2 31.11 -23.81 -3.62
C THR A 2 30.51 -22.56 -3.00
N VAL A 3 29.60 -22.71 -2.04
CA VAL A 3 29.04 -21.62 -1.25
C VAL A 3 29.80 -21.51 0.05
N LYS A 4 30.44 -20.39 0.29
CA LYS A 4 31.19 -20.10 1.51
C LYS A 4 30.54 -18.92 2.22
N PRO A 5 30.16 -19.04 3.50
CA PRO A 5 29.71 -17.90 4.28
C PRO A 5 30.89 -16.96 4.55
N GLU A 6 30.64 -15.68 4.35
CA GLU A 6 31.62 -14.61 4.59
C GLU A 6 30.97 -13.49 5.41
N ASN A 7 31.67 -12.98 6.40
CA ASN A 7 31.20 -11.84 7.18
C ASN A 7 31.48 -10.54 6.43
N ILE A 8 30.40 -9.78 6.18
CA ILE A 8 30.48 -8.48 5.53
C ILE A 8 30.12 -7.39 6.53
N ASN A 9 31.02 -6.45 6.73
CA ASN A 9 30.77 -5.26 7.54
C ASN A 9 30.19 -4.12 6.68
N GLY A 10 29.37 -3.28 7.32
CA GLY A 10 28.80 -2.08 6.71
C GLY A 10 27.29 -2.13 6.51
N ASN A 11 26.63 -3.23 6.87
CA ASN A 11 25.17 -3.30 6.89
C ASN A 11 24.63 -2.56 8.11
N TRP A 12 23.76 -1.59 7.88
CA TRP A 12 23.05 -0.88 8.93
C TRP A 12 21.75 -0.29 8.40
N ASN A 13 20.82 -0.07 9.29
CA ASN A 13 19.58 0.64 9.01
C ASN A 13 19.27 1.62 10.13
N ALA A 14 18.57 2.68 9.77
CA ALA A 14 17.98 3.64 10.70
C ALA A 14 16.57 3.96 10.24
N SER A 15 15.64 4.05 11.18
CA SER A 15 14.27 4.41 10.87
C SER A 15 13.68 5.29 11.95
N GLY A 16 12.75 6.15 11.54
CA GLY A 16 11.98 7.00 12.42
C GLY A 16 10.53 7.07 11.96
N MET A 17 9.64 7.31 12.90
CA MET A 17 8.22 7.51 12.63
C MET A 17 7.66 8.62 13.49
N PHE A 18 6.70 9.35 12.96
CA PHE A 18 5.97 10.38 13.66
C PHE A 18 4.49 10.24 13.36
N GLY A 19 3.68 10.22 14.40
CA GLY A 19 2.23 10.16 14.28
C GLY A 19 1.59 11.33 15.02
N PHE A 20 0.61 11.95 14.37
CA PHE A 20 -0.22 12.99 14.98
C PHE A 20 -1.69 12.66 14.76
N ASN A 21 -2.49 12.83 15.81
CA ASN A 21 -3.94 12.63 15.75
C ASN A 21 -4.61 13.70 16.58
N THR A 22 -5.61 14.35 16.01
CA THR A 22 -6.40 15.36 16.70
C THR A 22 -7.87 15.25 16.37
N ALA A 23 -8.71 15.60 17.32
CA ALA A 23 -10.15 15.71 17.15
C ALA A 23 -10.57 17.18 17.27
N LEU A 24 -11.37 17.64 16.32
CA LEU A 24 -11.87 19.01 16.22
C LEU A 24 -13.40 19.03 16.42
N LYS A 25 -13.93 20.16 16.91
CA LYS A 25 -15.37 20.41 17.05
C LYS A 25 -16.16 19.22 17.60
N ASP A 26 -16.23 19.10 18.89
CA ASP A 26 -17.02 18.08 19.61
C ASP A 26 -16.69 16.64 19.21
N LYS A 27 -15.44 16.40 18.77
CA LYS A 27 -14.93 15.10 18.32
C LYS A 27 -15.60 14.56 17.03
N ARG A 28 -16.33 15.39 16.31
CA ARG A 28 -16.96 15.00 15.04
C ARG A 28 -15.96 14.94 13.87
N PHE A 29 -14.90 15.74 13.96
CA PHE A 29 -13.83 15.73 12.97
C PHE A 29 -12.57 15.20 13.61
N THR A 30 -11.96 14.19 12.99
CA THR A 30 -10.63 13.71 13.36
C THR A 30 -9.70 13.86 12.17
N VAL A 31 -8.49 14.30 12.45
CA VAL A 31 -7.40 14.35 11.45
C VAL A 31 -6.23 13.59 12.02
N SER A 32 -5.68 12.70 11.26
CA SER A 32 -4.48 11.95 11.61
C SER A 32 -3.47 12.02 10.48
N THR A 33 -2.19 12.09 10.85
CA THR A 33 -1.08 11.97 9.92
C THR A 33 -0.05 11.01 10.50
N PHE A 34 0.63 10.29 9.62
CA PHE A 34 1.66 9.34 10.00
C PHE A 34 2.81 9.39 8.99
N SER A 35 3.93 9.88 9.46
CA SER A 35 5.16 10.04 8.67
C SER A 35 6.15 8.94 9.01
N ARG A 36 6.84 8.43 8.01
CA ARG A 36 7.87 7.39 8.13
C ARG A 36 9.11 7.80 7.35
N VAL A 37 10.26 7.58 7.95
CA VAL A 37 11.56 7.67 7.27
C VAL A 37 12.37 6.43 7.59
N GLY A 38 12.98 5.85 6.57
CA GLY A 38 13.86 4.71 6.72
C GLY A 38 15.08 4.86 5.80
N TYR A 39 16.25 4.58 6.33
CA TYR A 39 17.47 4.53 5.56
C TYR A 39 18.16 3.20 5.81
N THR A 40 18.50 2.51 4.73
CA THR A 40 19.20 1.23 4.76
C THR A 40 20.48 1.32 3.93
N ASN A 41 21.57 0.91 4.51
CA ASN A 41 22.84 0.67 3.81
C ASN A 41 23.11 -0.83 3.82
N ALA A 42 23.02 -1.45 2.66
CA ALA A 42 23.25 -2.87 2.47
C ALA A 42 24.53 -3.09 1.68
N VAL A 43 25.36 -4.01 2.16
CA VAL A 43 26.62 -4.38 1.54
C VAL A 43 26.60 -5.87 1.21
N ALA A 44 26.88 -6.21 -0.03
CA ALA A 44 26.91 -7.58 -0.51
C ALA A 44 28.07 -7.78 -1.51
N TYR A 45 28.49 -9.01 -1.72
CA TYR A 45 29.36 -9.34 -2.84
C TYR A 45 28.53 -9.67 -4.07
N LEU A 46 28.85 -9.04 -5.19
CA LEU A 46 28.26 -9.33 -6.50
C LEU A 46 29.33 -9.93 -7.40
N TYR A 47 29.00 -11.05 -8.04
CA TYR A 47 29.85 -11.62 -9.04
C TYR A 47 29.93 -10.73 -10.27
N ASN A 48 31.13 -10.30 -10.61
CA ASN A 48 31.39 -9.50 -11.80
C ASN A 48 31.84 -10.43 -12.94
N GLN A 49 31.00 -10.54 -13.97
CA GLN A 49 31.28 -11.41 -15.12
C GLN A 49 32.50 -10.95 -15.94
N GLN A 50 32.85 -9.66 -15.89
CA GLN A 50 33.99 -9.12 -16.65
C GLN A 50 35.31 -9.38 -15.95
N THR A 51 35.37 -9.29 -14.63
CA THR A 51 36.56 -9.48 -13.83
C THR A 51 36.70 -10.90 -13.25
N THR A 52 35.64 -11.71 -13.34
CA THR A 52 35.53 -13.07 -12.77
C THR A 52 35.75 -13.15 -11.24
N VAL A 53 35.61 -12.03 -10.57
CA VAL A 53 35.72 -11.92 -9.09
C VAL A 53 34.47 -11.37 -8.47
N ASN A 54 34.34 -11.56 -7.16
CA ASN A 54 33.27 -10.98 -6.38
C ASN A 54 33.67 -9.57 -5.91
N ASP A 55 33.00 -8.57 -6.43
CA ASP A 55 33.19 -7.18 -6.04
C ASP A 55 32.23 -6.80 -4.91
N LYS A 56 32.75 -6.03 -3.96
CA LYS A 56 31.93 -5.49 -2.85
C LYS A 56 31.01 -4.40 -3.37
N ASN A 57 29.73 -4.65 -3.36
CA ASN A 57 28.70 -3.69 -3.72
C ASN A 57 28.07 -3.06 -2.47
N THR A 58 27.71 -1.80 -2.57
CA THR A 58 26.93 -1.08 -1.57
C THR A 58 25.65 -0.58 -2.23
N SER A 59 24.51 -0.97 -1.66
CA SER A 59 23.20 -0.47 -2.04
C SER A 59 22.65 0.38 -0.89
N THR A 60 22.14 1.56 -1.21
CA THR A 60 21.49 2.43 -0.25
C THR A 60 20.03 2.63 -0.64
N THR A 61 19.15 2.55 0.33
CA THR A 61 17.72 2.77 0.14
C THR A 61 17.24 3.82 1.14
N LEU A 62 16.63 4.89 0.64
CA LEU A 62 15.90 5.88 1.44
C LEU A 62 14.41 5.70 1.17
N ASN A 63 13.64 5.43 2.21
CA ASN A 63 12.19 5.31 2.17
C ASN A 63 11.57 6.50 2.90
N LEU A 64 10.68 7.20 2.24
CA LEU A 64 9.88 8.28 2.83
C LEU A 64 8.41 7.94 2.64
N GLY A 65 7.64 7.99 3.70
CA GLY A 65 6.21 7.70 3.65
C GLY A 65 5.41 8.72 4.45
N GLU A 66 4.27 9.09 3.91
CA GLU A 66 3.29 9.94 4.56
C GLU A 66 1.89 9.40 4.33
N ASP A 67 1.11 9.28 5.40
CA ASP A 67 -0.30 8.91 5.37
C ASP A 67 -1.09 10.03 6.06
N VAL A 68 -2.16 10.48 5.43
CA VAL A 68 -3.07 11.48 5.97
C VAL A 68 -4.49 10.93 5.92
N ARG A 69 -5.24 11.12 6.99
CA ARG A 69 -6.65 10.71 7.08
C ARG A 69 -7.45 11.80 7.75
N GLY A 70 -8.60 12.12 7.15
CA GLY A 70 -9.62 12.96 7.74
C GLY A 70 -10.92 12.20 7.85
N THR A 71 -11.55 12.20 9.03
CA THR A 71 -12.84 11.53 9.26
C THR A 71 -13.82 12.52 9.86
N PHE A 72 -15.00 12.57 9.27
CA PHE A 72 -16.17 13.20 9.83
C PHE A 72 -17.16 12.13 10.29
N ARG A 73 -17.68 12.27 11.51
CA ARG A 73 -18.67 11.34 12.07
C ARG A 73 -19.79 12.08 12.78
N ASN A 74 -21.00 11.61 12.57
CA ASN A 74 -22.15 11.93 13.38
C ASN A 74 -22.92 10.64 13.73
N ASP A 75 -24.13 10.75 14.28
CA ASP A 75 -24.89 9.60 14.81
C ASP A 75 -25.30 8.59 13.72
N TRP A 76 -25.45 9.02 12.48
CA TRP A 76 -25.95 8.18 11.38
C TRP A 76 -25.00 8.08 10.19
N PHE A 77 -23.95 8.88 10.16
CA PHE A 77 -23.06 9.01 9.00
C PHE A 77 -21.60 9.14 9.42
N GLU A 78 -20.74 8.36 8.78
CA GLU A 78 -19.30 8.51 8.85
C GLU A 78 -18.74 8.67 7.45
N PHE A 79 -17.88 9.65 7.26
CA PHE A 79 -17.16 9.88 6.01
C PHE A 79 -15.68 10.05 6.30
N THR A 80 -14.87 9.28 5.58
CA THR A 80 -13.40 9.31 5.70
C THR A 80 -12.79 9.58 4.35
N VAL A 81 -11.81 10.47 4.30
CA VAL A 81 -10.90 10.64 3.18
C VAL A 81 -9.49 10.31 3.64
N ASN A 82 -8.73 9.69 2.77
CA ASN A 82 -7.33 9.36 3.05
C ASN A 82 -6.46 9.59 1.82
N GLY A 83 -5.21 9.91 2.08
CA GLY A 83 -4.16 10.02 1.09
C GLY A 83 -2.87 9.43 1.63
N SER A 84 -2.08 8.83 0.76
CA SER A 84 -0.78 8.29 1.11
C SER A 84 0.22 8.53 -0.02
N ILE A 85 1.46 8.71 0.35
CA ILE A 85 2.59 8.74 -0.58
C ILE A 85 3.76 7.98 0.05
N ASN A 86 4.40 7.12 -0.75
CA ASN A 86 5.63 6.45 -0.37
C ASN A 86 6.64 6.63 -1.51
N TYR A 87 7.77 7.18 -1.16
CA TYR A 87 8.88 7.44 -2.07
C TYR A 87 10.05 6.55 -1.69
N ASN A 88 10.60 5.81 -2.66
CA ASN A 88 11.77 4.97 -2.49
C ASN A 88 12.89 5.47 -3.38
N PHE A 89 14.03 5.72 -2.78
CA PHE A 89 15.21 6.17 -3.47
C PHE A 89 16.29 5.10 -3.33
N GLU A 90 16.57 4.39 -4.43
CA GLU A 90 17.51 3.28 -4.45
C GLU A 90 18.75 3.62 -5.26
N LYS A 91 19.91 3.50 -4.63
CA LYS A 91 21.22 3.65 -5.27
C LYS A 91 22.06 2.40 -5.11
N ASN A 92 22.64 1.96 -6.21
CA ASN A 92 23.55 0.86 -6.27
C ASN A 92 24.90 1.36 -6.79
N LYS A 93 25.99 1.09 -6.07
CA LYS A 93 27.30 1.63 -6.39
C LYS A 93 27.92 0.95 -7.62
N LEU A 94 27.82 -0.38 -7.72
CA LEU A 94 28.42 -1.12 -8.84
C LEU A 94 27.54 -1.17 -10.08
N ARG A 95 26.23 -0.98 -9.91
CA ARG A 95 25.25 -1.02 -11.00
C ARG A 95 24.38 0.22 -11.00
N PRO A 96 24.95 1.40 -11.32
CA PRO A 96 24.19 2.65 -11.30
C PRO A 96 23.01 2.65 -12.29
N GLU A 97 23.09 1.78 -13.31
CA GLU A 97 21.97 1.53 -14.23
C GLU A 97 20.72 0.97 -13.54
N ASN A 98 20.86 0.35 -12.36
CA ASN A 98 19.75 -0.15 -11.56
C ASN A 98 19.19 0.88 -10.58
N ASN A 99 19.76 2.07 -10.51
CA ASN A 99 19.23 3.14 -9.68
C ASN A 99 17.84 3.52 -10.14
N GLN A 100 16.92 3.64 -9.20
CA GLN A 100 15.55 4.01 -9.48
C GLN A 100 14.97 4.82 -8.33
N GLU A 101 13.94 5.58 -8.66
CA GLU A 101 13.23 6.47 -7.73
C GLU A 101 11.72 6.21 -7.83
N PRO A 102 11.26 4.98 -7.55
CA PRO A 102 9.85 4.69 -7.61
C PRO A 102 9.11 5.37 -6.47
N TYR A 103 7.90 5.80 -6.76
CA TYR A 103 6.97 6.26 -5.75
C TYR A 103 5.58 5.66 -5.97
N THR A 104 4.91 5.45 -4.88
CA THR A 104 3.52 5.03 -4.85
C THR A 104 2.70 6.11 -4.16
N PHE A 105 1.55 6.41 -4.70
CA PHE A 105 0.60 7.28 -4.05
C PHE A 105 -0.80 6.69 -4.11
N GLY A 106 -1.53 6.89 -3.06
CA GLY A 106 -2.90 6.44 -2.94
C GLY A 106 -3.78 7.57 -2.44
N TYR A 107 -5.02 7.54 -2.83
CA TYR A 107 -6.07 8.35 -2.24
C TYR A 107 -7.38 7.58 -2.24
N GLY A 108 -8.22 7.88 -1.31
CA GLY A 108 -9.48 7.18 -1.20
C GLY A 108 -10.50 7.93 -0.37
N ALA A 109 -11.74 7.49 -0.50
CA ALA A 109 -12.84 7.93 0.33
C ALA A 109 -13.69 6.73 0.72
N SER A 110 -14.22 6.75 1.93
CA SER A 110 -15.17 5.76 2.39
C SER A 110 -16.31 6.43 3.16
N THR A 111 -17.48 5.83 3.09
CA THR A 111 -18.62 6.27 3.88
C THR A 111 -19.38 5.08 4.44
N ASN A 112 -19.88 5.26 5.66
CA ASN A 112 -20.82 4.37 6.31
C ASN A 112 -22.05 5.18 6.69
N ILE A 113 -23.24 4.73 6.27
CA ILE A 113 -24.52 5.38 6.53
C ILE A 113 -25.42 4.39 7.25
N ASN A 114 -25.86 4.75 8.44
CA ASN A 114 -26.86 4.00 9.20
C ASN A 114 -28.22 4.66 9.05
N MET A 115 -29.15 3.99 8.41
CA MET A 115 -30.48 4.50 8.13
C MET A 115 -31.45 4.11 9.25
N PRO A 116 -32.53 4.90 9.49
CA PRO A 116 -33.43 4.69 10.64
C PRO A 116 -34.20 3.36 10.64
N TRP A 117 -34.30 2.68 9.51
CA TRP A 117 -35.03 1.39 9.40
C TRP A 117 -34.07 0.16 9.49
N ASN A 118 -32.99 0.27 10.25
CA ASN A 118 -31.96 -0.77 10.44
C ASN A 118 -31.29 -1.20 9.12
N MET A 119 -31.20 -0.32 8.16
CA MET A 119 -30.42 -0.50 6.95
C MET A 119 -29.10 0.25 7.06
N SER A 120 -28.04 -0.35 6.56
CA SER A 120 -26.73 0.30 6.47
C SER A 120 -26.18 0.23 5.06
N LEU A 121 -25.52 1.30 4.64
CA LEU A 121 -24.76 1.39 3.38
C LEU A 121 -23.32 1.69 3.73
N SER A 122 -22.43 0.83 3.24
CA SER A 122 -20.97 1.04 3.31
C SER A 122 -20.41 1.07 1.90
N THR A 123 -19.59 2.04 1.59
CA THR A 123 -18.88 2.08 0.31
C THR A 123 -17.51 2.71 0.46
N ASN A 124 -16.55 2.19 -0.29
CA ASN A 124 -15.22 2.76 -0.35
C ASN A 124 -14.68 2.75 -1.78
N ILE A 125 -13.99 3.82 -2.13
CA ILE A 125 -13.25 3.96 -3.37
C ILE A 125 -11.80 4.27 -3.01
N THR A 126 -10.86 3.54 -3.60
CA THR A 126 -9.43 3.69 -3.35
C THR A 126 -8.68 3.64 -4.67
N ASN A 127 -7.85 4.64 -4.91
CA ASN A 127 -6.91 4.64 -6.01
C ASN A 127 -5.51 4.36 -5.51
N ASN A 128 -4.82 3.41 -6.12
CA ASN A 128 -3.42 3.09 -5.87
C ASN A 128 -2.63 3.26 -7.15
N ALA A 129 -1.66 4.13 -7.14
CA ALA A 129 -0.82 4.44 -8.29
C ALA A 129 0.65 4.19 -7.98
N ARG A 130 1.36 3.65 -8.95
CA ARG A 130 2.81 3.42 -8.91
C ARG A 130 3.45 4.13 -10.09
N ARG A 131 4.54 4.82 -9.84
CA ARG A 131 5.29 5.61 -10.84
C ARG A 131 6.78 5.55 -10.56
N GLY A 132 7.57 5.98 -11.55
CA GLY A 132 9.01 6.09 -11.43
C GLY A 132 9.79 4.81 -11.63
N TYR A 133 9.12 3.70 -11.94
CA TYR A 133 9.80 2.47 -12.33
C TYR A 133 10.28 2.55 -13.79
N ARG A 134 11.49 2.09 -14.05
CA ARG A 134 12.03 1.96 -15.42
C ARG A 134 11.23 0.99 -16.30
N ASP A 135 10.76 -0.10 -15.69
CA ASP A 135 9.85 -1.02 -16.34
C ASP A 135 8.44 -0.40 -16.37
N ALA A 136 8.01 0.00 -17.57
CA ALA A 136 6.70 0.63 -17.77
C ALA A 136 5.54 -0.25 -17.26
N SER A 137 5.69 -1.57 -17.26
CA SER A 137 4.68 -2.50 -16.74
C SER A 137 4.47 -2.41 -15.22
N MET A 138 5.43 -1.81 -14.51
CA MET A 138 5.37 -1.55 -13.06
C MET A 138 4.59 -0.27 -12.73
N ASN A 139 4.52 0.68 -13.69
CA ASN A 139 3.80 1.94 -13.53
C ASN A 139 2.31 1.72 -13.77
N ARG A 140 1.54 1.63 -12.70
CA ARG A 140 0.12 1.23 -12.72
C ARG A 140 -0.74 2.21 -11.97
N ASN A 141 -2.02 2.18 -12.29
CA ASN A 141 -3.06 2.90 -11.60
C ASN A 141 -4.25 1.95 -11.43
N GLU A 142 -4.68 1.74 -10.21
CA GLU A 142 -5.78 0.83 -9.86
C GLU A 142 -6.79 1.58 -9.02
N LEU A 143 -7.98 1.81 -9.60
CA LEU A 143 -9.09 2.43 -8.92
C LEU A 143 -10.10 1.33 -8.54
N ILE A 144 -10.18 1.01 -7.26
CA ILE A 144 -11.02 -0.06 -6.73
C ILE A 144 -12.20 0.57 -6.01
N TRP A 145 -13.40 0.16 -6.39
CA TRP A 145 -14.64 0.59 -5.75
C TRP A 145 -15.43 -0.59 -5.24
N ASN A 146 -15.72 -0.60 -3.93
CA ASN A 146 -16.51 -1.61 -3.25
C ASN A 146 -17.75 -0.95 -2.63
N ALA A 147 -18.84 -1.70 -2.55
CA ALA A 147 -20.07 -1.26 -1.90
C ALA A 147 -20.76 -2.44 -1.23
N GLN A 148 -21.40 -2.16 -0.10
CA GLN A 148 -22.18 -3.11 0.68
C GLN A 148 -23.45 -2.43 1.15
N ILE A 149 -24.56 -3.11 1.04
CA ILE A 149 -25.83 -2.76 1.66
C ILE A 149 -26.28 -3.89 2.57
N ALA A 150 -26.70 -3.57 3.77
CA ALA A 150 -27.17 -4.57 4.72
C ALA A 150 -28.49 -4.10 5.34
N GLN A 151 -29.41 -5.03 5.53
CA GLN A 151 -30.68 -4.82 6.17
C GLN A 151 -30.85 -5.79 7.33
N SER A 152 -31.00 -5.26 8.53
CA SER A 152 -31.34 -6.05 9.71
C SER A 152 -32.84 -6.04 9.93
N PHE A 153 -33.39 -7.20 10.29
CA PHE A 153 -34.83 -7.43 10.49
C PHE A 153 -35.06 -8.42 11.63
N LEU A 154 -36.30 -8.67 11.93
CA LEU A 154 -36.78 -9.39 13.10
C LEU A 154 -36.57 -8.63 14.42
N LYS A 155 -37.26 -9.10 15.46
CA LYS A 155 -37.20 -8.50 16.79
C LYS A 155 -35.77 -8.57 17.35
N GLY A 156 -35.23 -7.43 17.72
CA GLY A 156 -33.87 -7.34 18.25
C GLY A 156 -32.76 -7.47 17.18
N ASN A 157 -33.09 -7.27 15.90
CA ASN A 157 -32.15 -7.40 14.77
C ASN A 157 -31.54 -8.82 14.67
N ALA A 158 -32.36 -9.84 14.96
CA ALA A 158 -31.90 -11.24 15.04
C ALA A 158 -31.46 -11.82 13.68
N ALA A 159 -31.79 -11.17 12.56
CA ALA A 159 -31.33 -11.59 11.24
C ALA A 159 -30.87 -10.37 10.44
N THR A 160 -29.86 -10.57 9.60
CA THR A 160 -29.34 -9.55 8.69
C THR A 160 -29.12 -10.18 7.32
N ILE A 161 -29.57 -9.51 6.28
CA ILE A 161 -29.22 -9.84 4.89
C ILE A 161 -28.27 -8.73 4.42
N SER A 162 -27.14 -9.13 3.82
CA SER A 162 -26.20 -8.19 3.21
C SER A 162 -25.90 -8.57 1.76
N PHE A 163 -25.79 -7.56 0.92
CA PHE A 163 -25.34 -7.67 -0.45
C PHE A 163 -24.08 -6.83 -0.63
N GLU A 164 -23.03 -7.48 -1.10
CA GLU A 164 -21.71 -6.89 -1.27
C GLU A 164 -21.25 -6.99 -2.72
N ILE A 165 -20.62 -5.94 -3.22
CA ILE A 165 -19.98 -5.90 -4.54
C ILE A 165 -18.55 -5.46 -4.35
N TYR A 166 -17.62 -6.28 -4.81
CA TYR A 166 -16.19 -5.99 -4.80
C TYR A 166 -15.71 -5.62 -6.19
N ASP A 167 -14.85 -4.60 -6.25
CA ASP A 167 -14.24 -4.07 -7.47
C ASP A 167 -15.25 -3.85 -8.60
N ILE A 168 -16.22 -2.97 -8.36
CA ILE A 168 -17.27 -2.60 -9.32
C ILE A 168 -16.70 -2.15 -10.66
N LEU A 169 -15.52 -1.52 -10.64
CA LEU A 169 -14.84 -1.00 -11.84
C LEU A 169 -13.97 -2.05 -12.55
N LYS A 170 -13.78 -3.24 -11.95
CA LYS A 170 -12.97 -4.34 -12.48
C LYS A 170 -11.52 -3.94 -12.81
N GLN A 171 -10.93 -3.13 -11.93
CA GLN A 171 -9.57 -2.61 -12.13
C GLN A 171 -8.52 -3.29 -11.23
N GLN A 172 -8.94 -4.09 -10.28
CA GLN A 172 -8.02 -4.86 -9.46
C GLN A 172 -7.29 -5.90 -10.34
N THR A 173 -5.99 -6.03 -10.10
CA THR A 173 -5.18 -7.00 -10.84
C THR A 173 -4.65 -8.08 -9.92
N ASN A 174 -4.57 -9.30 -10.45
CA ASN A 174 -4.00 -10.46 -9.74
C ASN A 174 -2.48 -10.54 -9.87
N ILE A 175 -1.83 -9.55 -10.45
CA ILE A 175 -0.39 -9.58 -10.70
C ILE A 175 0.29 -8.67 -9.69
N SER A 176 1.08 -9.26 -8.82
CA SER A 176 2.02 -8.56 -7.95
C SER A 176 3.40 -8.51 -8.61
N ARG A 177 4.00 -7.33 -8.65
CA ARG A 177 5.35 -7.13 -9.18
C ARG A 177 6.20 -6.44 -8.14
N SER A 178 7.38 -6.98 -7.89
CA SER A 178 8.38 -6.33 -7.08
C SER A 178 9.71 -6.25 -7.82
N LEU A 179 10.40 -5.14 -7.66
CA LEU A 179 11.70 -4.90 -8.25
C LEU A 179 12.61 -4.35 -7.15
N THR A 180 13.71 -5.04 -6.93
CA THR A 180 14.79 -4.60 -6.04
C THR A 180 16.05 -4.42 -6.88
N ALA A 181 17.12 -3.88 -6.27
CA ALA A 181 18.40 -3.71 -6.95
C ALA A 181 18.96 -5.02 -7.56
N ASP A 182 18.56 -6.18 -6.99
CA ASP A 182 19.15 -7.48 -7.31
C ASP A 182 18.14 -8.46 -7.96
N MET A 183 16.82 -8.20 -7.81
CA MET A 183 15.79 -9.18 -8.21
C MET A 183 14.54 -8.50 -8.75
N ARG A 184 14.01 -9.07 -9.83
CA ARG A 184 12.65 -8.81 -10.29
C ARG A 184 11.77 -10.03 -10.01
N SER A 185 10.69 -9.84 -9.31
CA SER A 185 9.67 -10.87 -9.08
C SER A 185 8.35 -10.46 -9.69
N VAL A 186 7.72 -11.40 -10.38
CA VAL A 186 6.35 -11.27 -10.89
C VAL A 186 5.57 -12.47 -10.38
N SER A 187 4.55 -12.21 -9.58
CA SER A 187 3.66 -13.23 -9.06
C SER A 187 2.26 -12.99 -9.58
N GLU A 188 1.70 -13.99 -10.22
CA GLU A 188 0.32 -13.97 -10.69
C GLU A 188 -0.51 -14.90 -9.81
N TYR A 189 -1.63 -14.39 -9.30
CA TYR A 189 -2.54 -15.14 -8.44
C TYR A 189 -3.80 -15.48 -9.24
N ASN A 190 -4.20 -16.73 -9.19
CA ASN A 190 -5.49 -17.14 -9.75
C ASN A 190 -6.61 -16.83 -8.74
N GLY A 191 -7.16 -15.65 -8.79
CA GLY A 191 -8.19 -15.16 -7.90
C GLY A 191 -9.32 -14.44 -8.64
N VAL A 192 -10.49 -14.43 -8.02
CA VAL A 192 -11.64 -13.65 -8.50
C VAL A 192 -11.51 -12.23 -7.98
N ASN A 193 -11.32 -11.27 -8.87
CA ASN A 193 -11.10 -9.88 -8.48
C ASN A 193 -12.40 -9.10 -8.28
N SER A 194 -13.36 -9.28 -9.19
CA SER A 194 -14.65 -8.59 -9.15
C SER A 194 -15.76 -9.62 -8.98
N TYR A 195 -16.51 -9.50 -7.89
CA TYR A 195 -17.58 -10.44 -7.56
C TYR A 195 -18.65 -9.77 -6.68
N CYS A 196 -19.81 -10.39 -6.60
CA CYS A 196 -20.84 -10.02 -5.65
C CYS A 196 -21.19 -11.21 -4.75
N MET A 197 -21.56 -10.92 -3.53
CA MET A 197 -21.95 -11.89 -2.53
C MET A 197 -23.25 -11.49 -1.84
N LEU A 198 -24.05 -12.46 -1.50
CA LEU A 198 -25.23 -12.33 -0.67
C LEU A 198 -25.01 -13.17 0.60
N HIS A 199 -25.16 -12.57 1.75
CA HIS A 199 -25.06 -13.19 3.06
C HIS A 199 -26.38 -13.13 3.80
#